data_399bb6dad890895f95bb46f0670e4285
#
_entry.id   399bb6dad890895f95bb46f0670e4285
#
_cell.length_a   1.000
_cell.length_b   1.000
_cell.length_c   1.000
_cell.angle_alpha   90.00
_cell.angle_beta   90.00
_cell.angle_gamma   90.00
#
_symmetry.space_group_name_H-M   'P 1'
#
loop_
_entity.id
_entity.type
_entity.pdbx_description
1 polymer ?
#
loop_
_entity_poly.entity_id
_entity_poly.type
_entity_poly.pdbx_seq_one_letter_code
_entity_poly.pdbx_strand_id
1 'polypeptide(L)'
;MANCSTIKLCDREFSAEEVASTPWVNTALYRFDAKSLSLALSTCGSDNAQGEIYLTDTIEYFARNGEVSVYRVENPDELLTYSTKVELRSISRHFLRNASTLLREFPQHSNVISAFISRYGDRKAVIVRAPGRVNLMGRHIEHRGGSVNVMAIEAATVFVAAPREDDIIHLANVNSAYPEDEFSIGVAPKEVSTTREWLQFLSSEQTKAELAESRGSWGNYVKGAAYRFRDALDFDLCGMDVMVEGTIPVAAGLSSSSSLVVATAEALSALNCLNMTDSQFVDLCGEGEWFVGSRGGAGDHAAMRCSKAGHIVHLNFKPFSIGKSVAIPPSCSVIVADSNEQSKKSEGSKDKFNARVAAYEFAFMLIKRQFPEKTLVEFRDIAFCGSYDEIKHMLCSIPAKISRSELLKLLPESHEKLEEIFSTHADPGEYDLYGTALFGVSEIVRAANAPKLLAEHKFIQFGEMMKISHDGDRVSGIPAEKKGMGLEYECGAYACSTPRIDALCDLMNSTDGVLGSQLAGAGLGGCVLMLVDNDKAESVLKRLNEEFYDRLNLPRSAFVCKPSDGSKIFY
;
A
#
# COMPACT_ATOMS: atom_id res chain seq x y z
N MET A 1 26.17 -37.82 -12.64
CA MET A 1 26.86 -38.58 -13.73
C MET A 1 28.37 -38.75 -13.51
N ALA A 2 28.88 -38.67 -12.32
CA ALA A 2 30.34 -38.51 -12.11
C ALA A 2 31.15 -39.79 -11.94
N ASN A 3 30.60 -41.01 -12.09
CA ASN A 3 31.40 -42.23 -11.85
C ASN A 3 31.03 -43.43 -12.78
N CYS A 4 30.39 -43.20 -13.92
CA CYS A 4 30.16 -44.29 -14.87
C CYS A 4 31.08 -44.12 -16.08
N SER A 5 31.92 -45.10 -16.37
CA SER A 5 32.85 -45.06 -17.51
C SER A 5 32.15 -45.31 -18.86
N THR A 6 31.01 -45.93 -18.84
CA THR A 6 30.15 -46.17 -20.03
C THR A 6 28.69 -46.10 -19.69
N ILE A 7 27.85 -45.68 -20.64
CA ILE A 7 26.40 -45.70 -20.56
C ILE A 7 25.87 -46.65 -21.64
N LYS A 8 25.07 -47.64 -21.24
CA LYS A 8 24.43 -48.56 -22.15
C LYS A 8 23.02 -48.08 -22.50
N LEU A 9 22.76 -47.79 -23.76
CA LEU A 9 21.46 -47.41 -24.29
C LEU A 9 21.09 -48.37 -25.43
N CYS A 10 19.95 -49.05 -25.30
CA CYS A 10 19.56 -50.15 -26.15
C CYS A 10 20.65 -51.23 -26.17
N ASP A 11 21.12 -51.63 -27.32
CA ASP A 11 22.19 -52.63 -27.46
C ASP A 11 23.57 -52.03 -27.73
N ARG A 12 23.76 -50.74 -27.51
CA ARG A 12 25.00 -50.03 -27.74
C ARG A 12 25.52 -49.40 -26.44
N GLU A 13 26.84 -49.52 -26.19
CA GLU A 13 27.54 -48.83 -25.13
C GLU A 13 28.16 -47.54 -25.67
N PHE A 14 28.03 -46.49 -24.91
CA PHE A 14 28.60 -45.17 -25.17
C PHE A 14 29.59 -44.85 -24.08
N SER A 15 30.77 -44.36 -24.43
CA SER A 15 31.72 -43.84 -23.46
C SER A 15 31.23 -42.53 -22.86
N ALA A 16 31.76 -42.18 -21.69
CA ALA A 16 31.46 -40.88 -21.07
C ALA A 16 31.86 -39.69 -21.96
N GLU A 17 32.90 -39.87 -22.80
CA GLU A 17 33.37 -38.86 -23.74
C GLU A 17 32.41 -38.72 -24.95
N GLU A 18 31.86 -39.79 -25.48
CA GLU A 18 30.84 -39.75 -26.52
C GLU A 18 29.54 -39.08 -26.03
N VAL A 19 29.11 -39.38 -24.79
CA VAL A 19 27.94 -38.75 -24.19
C VAL A 19 28.19 -37.25 -23.93
N ALA A 20 29.35 -36.87 -23.42
CA ALA A 20 29.72 -35.50 -23.19
C ALA A 20 29.85 -34.67 -24.47
N SER A 21 30.20 -35.31 -25.59
CA SER A 21 30.35 -34.65 -26.90
C SER A 21 29.03 -34.50 -27.67
N THR A 22 27.94 -35.10 -27.19
CA THR A 22 26.63 -34.97 -27.89
C THR A 22 26.13 -33.52 -27.85
N PRO A 23 25.69 -32.96 -28.98
CA PRO A 23 25.08 -31.64 -29.02
C PRO A 23 23.62 -31.63 -28.51
N TRP A 24 23.10 -32.79 -28.14
CA TRP A 24 21.70 -32.94 -27.72
C TRP A 24 21.60 -33.04 -26.21
N VAL A 25 20.68 -32.29 -25.66
CA VAL A 25 20.36 -32.28 -24.21
C VAL A 25 18.89 -32.62 -24.04
N ASN A 26 18.60 -33.53 -23.12
CA ASN A 26 17.23 -33.79 -22.73
C ASN A 26 16.67 -32.63 -21.89
N THR A 27 15.63 -31.99 -22.41
CA THR A 27 14.99 -30.83 -21.78
C THR A 27 13.88 -31.20 -20.80
N ALA A 28 13.59 -32.51 -20.66
CA ALA A 28 12.45 -33.05 -19.92
C ALA A 28 11.06 -32.55 -20.41
N LEU A 29 10.98 -32.01 -21.64
CA LEU A 29 9.73 -31.62 -22.28
C LEU A 29 9.33 -32.71 -23.29
N TYR A 30 8.19 -33.34 -23.04
CA TYR A 30 7.71 -34.45 -23.85
C TYR A 30 6.26 -34.22 -24.25
N ARG A 31 5.92 -34.72 -25.45
CA ARG A 31 4.53 -34.85 -25.90
C ARG A 31 4.28 -36.33 -26.26
N PHE A 32 3.37 -36.96 -25.57
CA PHE A 32 3.01 -38.35 -25.74
C PHE A 32 1.57 -38.52 -26.25
N ASP A 33 1.32 -39.59 -26.97
CA ASP A 33 -0.01 -40.17 -27.03
C ASP A 33 -0.32 -40.84 -25.68
N ALA A 34 -1.49 -40.56 -25.10
CA ALA A 34 -1.80 -41.01 -23.74
C ALA A 34 -1.90 -42.56 -23.61
N LYS A 35 -2.37 -43.25 -24.65
CA LYS A 35 -2.49 -44.72 -24.63
C LYS A 35 -1.12 -45.38 -24.72
N SER A 36 -0.30 -44.90 -25.65
CA SER A 36 1.07 -45.36 -25.83
C SER A 36 1.93 -45.09 -24.60
N LEU A 37 1.77 -43.94 -23.96
CA LEU A 37 2.47 -43.61 -22.72
C LEU A 37 2.08 -44.56 -21.58
N SER A 38 0.79 -44.89 -21.40
CA SER A 38 0.32 -45.85 -20.40
C SER A 38 0.94 -47.21 -20.59
N LEU A 39 1.07 -47.65 -21.85
CA LEU A 39 1.72 -48.91 -22.17
C LEU A 39 3.21 -48.89 -21.90
N ALA A 40 3.92 -47.79 -22.28
CA ALA A 40 5.34 -47.62 -22.03
C ALA A 40 5.65 -47.63 -20.53
N LEU A 41 4.89 -46.88 -19.73
CA LEU A 41 5.03 -46.85 -18.28
C LEU A 41 4.85 -48.21 -17.60
N SER A 42 3.97 -49.08 -18.14
CA SER A 42 3.80 -50.44 -17.64
C SER A 42 5.01 -51.34 -17.87
N THR A 43 5.92 -50.97 -18.74
CA THR A 43 7.15 -51.70 -19.04
C THR A 43 8.40 -51.11 -18.35
N CYS A 44 8.31 -49.91 -17.79
CA CYS A 44 9.41 -49.28 -17.08
C CYS A 44 9.57 -49.90 -15.67
N GLY A 45 10.81 -50.13 -15.27
CA GLY A 45 11.14 -50.61 -13.92
C GLY A 45 11.43 -49.46 -12.98
N SER A 46 11.52 -49.78 -11.66
CA SER A 46 11.95 -48.86 -10.62
C SER A 46 13.33 -49.21 -10.04
N ASP A 47 14.14 -49.93 -10.82
CA ASP A 47 15.49 -50.36 -10.38
C ASP A 47 16.51 -49.22 -10.53
N ASN A 48 16.32 -48.20 -9.72
CA ASN A 48 17.22 -47.03 -9.61
C ASN A 48 17.39 -46.60 -8.15
N ALA A 49 18.29 -45.68 -7.90
CA ALA A 49 18.67 -45.25 -6.56
C ALA A 49 17.48 -44.65 -5.74
N GLN A 50 16.44 -44.14 -6.39
CA GLN A 50 15.25 -43.59 -5.76
C GLN A 50 14.08 -44.58 -5.68
N GLY A 51 14.15 -45.72 -6.38
CA GLY A 51 13.03 -46.69 -6.46
C GLY A 51 11.79 -46.17 -7.21
N GLU A 52 11.98 -45.19 -8.09
CA GLU A 52 10.91 -44.50 -8.83
C GLU A 52 10.91 -44.89 -10.33
N ILE A 53 9.75 -44.78 -10.97
CA ILE A 53 9.63 -44.92 -12.43
C ILE A 53 9.90 -43.54 -13.05
N TYR A 54 10.96 -43.40 -13.82
CA TYR A 54 11.26 -42.16 -14.54
C TYR A 54 10.52 -42.06 -15.87
N LEU A 55 9.90 -40.92 -16.12
CA LEU A 55 9.26 -40.64 -17.42
C LEU A 55 10.28 -40.73 -18.58
N THR A 56 11.54 -40.40 -18.33
CA THR A 56 12.63 -40.53 -19.29
C THR A 56 12.85 -41.94 -19.78
N ASP A 57 12.58 -42.95 -18.95
CA ASP A 57 12.77 -44.36 -19.30
C ASP A 57 11.76 -44.83 -20.40
N THR A 58 10.61 -44.14 -20.46
CA THR A 58 9.65 -44.40 -21.55
C THR A 58 10.19 -44.06 -22.94
N ILE A 59 11.15 -43.14 -23.04
CA ILE A 59 11.76 -42.74 -24.32
C ILE A 59 12.53 -43.90 -24.94
N GLU A 60 13.19 -44.75 -24.14
CA GLU A 60 13.84 -45.97 -24.65
C GLU A 60 12.82 -46.92 -25.23
N TYR A 61 11.66 -47.12 -24.60
CA TYR A 61 10.57 -47.93 -25.13
C TYR A 61 10.10 -47.41 -26.48
N PHE A 62 9.82 -46.11 -26.61
CA PHE A 62 9.38 -45.50 -27.87
C PHE A 62 10.48 -45.54 -28.93
N ALA A 63 11.74 -45.31 -28.57
CA ALA A 63 12.87 -45.35 -29.49
C ALA A 63 13.07 -46.76 -30.11
N ARG A 64 12.89 -47.82 -29.29
CA ARG A 64 12.94 -49.21 -29.79
C ARG A 64 11.82 -49.54 -30.76
N ASN A 65 10.67 -48.91 -30.65
CA ASN A 65 9.52 -49.10 -31.54
C ASN A 65 9.50 -48.14 -32.74
N GLY A 66 10.51 -47.26 -32.87
CA GLY A 66 10.62 -46.29 -33.97
C GLY A 66 9.63 -45.12 -33.91
N GLU A 67 9.11 -44.81 -32.72
CA GLU A 67 8.02 -43.84 -32.51
C GLU A 67 8.51 -42.51 -31.86
N VAL A 68 9.80 -42.20 -31.88
CA VAL A 68 10.36 -40.96 -31.30
C VAL A 68 10.67 -39.95 -32.40
N SER A 69 10.11 -38.76 -32.24
CA SER A 69 10.49 -37.60 -33.03
C SER A 69 11.18 -36.56 -32.10
N VAL A 70 12.31 -36.04 -32.55
CA VAL A 70 13.05 -35.00 -31.81
C VAL A 70 12.68 -33.64 -32.37
N TYR A 71 12.22 -32.75 -31.51
CA TYR A 71 12.02 -31.35 -31.84
C TYR A 71 13.25 -30.57 -31.43
N ARG A 72 13.88 -29.86 -32.35
CA ARG A 72 15.01 -29.01 -32.08
C ARG A 72 14.50 -27.64 -31.62
N VAL A 73 14.81 -27.24 -30.41
CA VAL A 73 14.55 -25.89 -29.90
C VAL A 73 15.61 -24.96 -30.46
N GLU A 74 15.21 -23.93 -31.17
CA GLU A 74 16.12 -22.95 -31.80
C GLU A 74 16.51 -21.84 -30.83
N ASN A 75 15.60 -21.42 -29.97
CA ASN A 75 15.84 -20.41 -28.96
C ASN A 75 16.13 -21.06 -27.60
N PRO A 76 17.37 -20.99 -27.07
CA PRO A 76 17.73 -21.57 -25.77
C PRO A 76 16.86 -21.05 -24.61
N ASP A 77 16.31 -19.83 -24.69
CA ASP A 77 15.48 -19.24 -23.66
C ASP A 77 14.18 -20.01 -23.42
N GLU A 78 13.70 -20.78 -24.43
CA GLU A 78 12.53 -21.66 -24.30
C GLU A 78 12.79 -22.86 -23.37
N LEU A 79 14.06 -23.13 -23.03
CA LEU A 79 14.49 -24.24 -22.19
C LEU A 79 14.82 -23.85 -20.77
N LEU A 80 14.67 -22.56 -20.42
CA LEU A 80 14.93 -22.10 -19.07
C LEU A 80 13.92 -22.69 -18.10
N THR A 81 14.41 -23.43 -17.12
CA THR A 81 13.62 -24.09 -16.07
C THR A 81 14.13 -23.68 -14.71
N TYR A 82 13.29 -23.76 -13.69
CA TYR A 82 13.69 -23.47 -12.33
C TYR A 82 13.14 -24.51 -11.35
N SER A 83 13.92 -24.81 -10.32
CA SER A 83 13.54 -25.63 -9.18
C SER A 83 13.56 -24.84 -7.87
N THR A 84 14.20 -23.68 -7.87
CA THR A 84 14.36 -22.82 -6.70
C THR A 84 13.89 -21.39 -6.99
N LYS A 85 13.52 -20.65 -5.95
CA LYS A 85 13.17 -19.23 -6.07
C LYS A 85 14.35 -18.39 -6.62
N VAL A 86 15.60 -18.78 -6.31
CA VAL A 86 16.81 -18.10 -6.82
C VAL A 86 16.93 -18.26 -8.33
N GLU A 87 16.71 -19.47 -8.83
CA GLU A 87 16.72 -19.72 -10.28
C GLU A 87 15.57 -18.98 -10.99
N LEU A 88 14.36 -19.00 -10.43
CA LEU A 88 13.24 -18.22 -10.96
C LEU A 88 13.59 -16.74 -11.06
N ARG A 89 14.19 -16.16 -10.00
CA ARG A 89 14.66 -14.78 -9.99
C ARG A 89 15.69 -14.52 -11.10
N SER A 90 16.66 -15.40 -11.28
CA SER A 90 17.68 -15.29 -12.33
C SER A 90 17.04 -15.30 -13.73
N ILE A 91 16.10 -16.22 -13.98
CA ILE A 91 15.37 -16.31 -15.25
C ILE A 91 14.53 -15.04 -15.48
N SER A 92 13.79 -14.58 -14.49
CA SER A 92 12.97 -13.36 -14.63
C SER A 92 13.83 -12.14 -14.95
N ARG A 93 15.01 -12.00 -14.33
CA ARG A 93 15.96 -10.93 -14.64
C ARG A 93 16.57 -11.07 -16.04
N HIS A 94 16.71 -12.31 -16.55
CA HIS A 94 17.18 -12.53 -17.93
C HIS A 94 16.24 -11.87 -18.95
N PHE A 95 14.93 -11.89 -18.71
CA PHE A 95 13.92 -11.30 -19.60
C PHE A 95 13.69 -9.80 -19.40
N LEU A 96 14.29 -9.16 -18.39
CA LEU A 96 14.19 -7.71 -18.25
C LEU A 96 14.80 -7.01 -19.46
N ARG A 97 14.22 -5.86 -19.80
CA ARG A 97 14.70 -5.00 -20.90
C ARG A 97 15.75 -4.01 -20.41
N ASN A 98 16.64 -3.60 -21.30
CA ASN A 98 17.57 -2.51 -21.01
C ASN A 98 16.83 -1.19 -20.91
N ALA A 99 17.31 -0.28 -20.07
CA ALA A 99 16.73 1.04 -19.85
C ALA A 99 16.58 1.86 -21.15
N SER A 100 17.50 1.72 -22.11
CA SER A 100 17.39 2.33 -23.43
C SER A 100 16.22 1.81 -24.25
N THR A 101 15.83 0.55 -24.06
CA THR A 101 14.62 -0.02 -24.69
C THR A 101 13.36 0.52 -24.00
N LEU A 102 13.34 0.54 -22.67
CA LEU A 102 12.25 1.14 -21.89
C LEU A 102 12.04 2.63 -22.25
N LEU A 103 13.13 3.37 -22.49
CA LEU A 103 13.05 4.78 -22.92
C LEU A 103 12.28 4.96 -24.24
N ARG A 104 12.45 4.05 -25.19
CA ARG A 104 11.73 4.09 -26.48
C ARG A 104 10.26 3.69 -26.35
N GLU A 105 9.97 2.72 -25.49
CA GLU A 105 8.62 2.18 -25.33
C GLU A 105 7.74 3.02 -24.41
N PHE A 106 8.34 3.68 -23.42
CA PHE A 106 7.64 4.47 -22.41
C PHE A 106 8.11 5.94 -22.39
N PRO A 107 7.92 6.71 -23.49
CA PRO A 107 8.42 8.08 -23.62
C PRO A 107 7.84 9.04 -22.57
N GLN A 108 6.67 8.73 -21.99
CA GLN A 108 6.09 9.49 -20.87
C GLN A 108 6.94 9.46 -19.59
N HIS A 109 7.88 8.54 -19.46
CA HIS A 109 8.83 8.41 -18.34
C HIS A 109 10.27 8.73 -18.75
N SER A 110 10.44 9.41 -19.90
CA SER A 110 11.77 9.66 -20.50
C SER A 110 12.74 10.38 -19.56
N ASN A 111 12.26 11.31 -18.73
CA ASN A 111 13.08 12.08 -17.83
C ASN A 111 13.78 11.19 -16.79
N VAL A 112 13.03 10.39 -16.05
CA VAL A 112 13.57 9.48 -15.02
C VAL A 112 14.40 8.36 -15.64
N ILE A 113 14.03 7.83 -16.82
CA ILE A 113 14.80 6.78 -17.50
C ILE A 113 16.14 7.35 -17.99
N SER A 114 16.16 8.55 -18.57
CA SER A 114 17.41 9.20 -19.02
C SER A 114 18.33 9.50 -17.84
N ALA A 115 17.79 9.97 -16.72
CA ALA A 115 18.54 10.18 -15.49
C ALA A 115 19.11 8.85 -14.95
N PHE A 116 18.33 7.76 -15.00
CA PHE A 116 18.79 6.43 -14.62
C PHE A 116 19.97 5.97 -15.48
N ILE A 117 19.86 6.07 -16.82
CA ILE A 117 20.92 5.70 -17.77
C ILE A 117 22.19 6.52 -17.49
N SER A 118 22.02 7.83 -17.27
CA SER A 118 23.15 8.73 -16.97
C SER A 118 23.87 8.35 -15.68
N ARG A 119 23.16 7.89 -14.65
CA ARG A 119 23.71 7.58 -13.33
C ARG A 119 24.25 6.16 -13.22
N TYR A 120 23.52 5.18 -13.77
CA TYR A 120 23.78 3.75 -13.56
C TYR A 120 24.14 3.00 -14.85
N GLY A 121 24.11 3.66 -16.02
CA GLY A 121 24.33 3.03 -17.32
C GLY A 121 23.07 2.37 -17.90
N ASP A 122 23.20 1.85 -19.13
CA ASP A 122 22.11 1.14 -19.81
C ASP A 122 22.02 -0.31 -19.30
N ARG A 123 21.35 -0.48 -18.18
CA ARG A 123 21.16 -1.76 -17.51
C ARG A 123 19.74 -2.28 -17.70
N LYS A 124 19.57 -3.58 -17.50
CA LYS A 124 18.23 -4.21 -17.38
C LYS A 124 17.51 -3.64 -16.17
N ALA A 125 16.28 -3.17 -16.36
CA ALA A 125 15.52 -2.48 -15.33
C ALA A 125 14.01 -2.71 -15.48
N VAL A 126 13.27 -2.31 -14.46
CA VAL A 126 11.81 -2.17 -14.48
C VAL A 126 11.44 -0.71 -14.22
N ILE A 127 10.28 -0.28 -14.75
CA ILE A 127 9.68 0.99 -14.36
C ILE A 127 8.51 0.64 -13.43
N VAL A 128 8.47 1.30 -12.27
CA VAL A 128 7.35 1.21 -11.33
C VAL A 128 6.70 2.57 -11.20
N ARG A 129 5.39 2.62 -11.39
CA ARG A 129 4.59 3.81 -11.13
C ARG A 129 3.67 3.55 -9.92
N ALA A 130 3.84 4.30 -8.84
CA ALA A 130 2.97 4.31 -7.68
C ALA A 130 2.24 5.67 -7.62
N PRO A 131 0.90 5.69 -7.83
CA PRO A 131 0.13 6.93 -7.86
C PRO A 131 -0.03 7.54 -6.47
N GLY A 132 -0.33 8.84 -6.39
CA GLY A 132 -0.96 9.43 -5.23
C GLY A 132 -2.42 8.96 -5.08
N ARG A 133 -3.04 9.32 -3.95
CA ARG A 133 -4.44 8.96 -3.70
C ARG A 133 -5.24 10.10 -3.09
N VAL A 134 -6.55 10.08 -3.28
CA VAL A 134 -7.53 10.82 -2.49
C VAL A 134 -8.50 9.85 -1.80
N ASN A 135 -8.87 10.16 -0.56
CA ASN A 135 -9.88 9.43 0.21
C ASN A 135 -11.13 10.31 0.36
N LEU A 136 -12.20 9.95 -0.34
CA LEU A 136 -13.43 10.72 -0.39
C LEU A 136 -14.38 10.43 0.78
N MET A 137 -14.22 9.27 1.45
CA MET A 137 -15.02 8.89 2.63
C MET A 137 -14.33 7.76 3.39
N GLY A 138 -14.31 7.84 4.71
CA GLY A 138 -13.70 6.81 5.56
C GLY A 138 -12.31 7.19 6.05
N ARG A 139 -12.05 8.47 6.33
CA ARG A 139 -10.77 8.90 6.89
C ARG A 139 -10.61 8.47 8.33
N HIS A 140 -9.38 8.15 8.73
CA HIS A 140 -8.97 7.88 10.11
C HIS A 140 -9.62 6.65 10.77
N ILE A 141 -10.19 5.71 9.98
CA ILE A 141 -10.92 4.55 10.53
C ILE A 141 -10.44 3.19 9.98
N GLU A 142 -9.64 3.15 8.93
CA GLU A 142 -9.17 1.89 8.32
C GLU A 142 -8.39 1.02 9.31
N HIS A 143 -7.55 1.62 10.16
CA HIS A 143 -6.82 0.94 11.22
C HIS A 143 -7.73 0.44 12.37
N ARG A 144 -9.02 0.79 12.33
CA ARG A 144 -10.08 0.36 13.26
C ARG A 144 -11.10 -0.59 12.60
N GLY A 145 -10.75 -1.11 11.42
CA GLY A 145 -11.59 -2.03 10.66
C GLY A 145 -12.67 -1.35 9.83
N GLY A 146 -12.72 -0.02 9.81
CA GLY A 146 -13.62 0.73 8.93
C GLY A 146 -13.19 0.65 7.47
N SER A 147 -14.14 0.85 6.55
CA SER A 147 -13.88 0.90 5.11
C SER A 147 -13.49 2.30 4.64
N VAL A 148 -12.81 2.38 3.48
CA VAL A 148 -12.49 3.64 2.82
C VAL A 148 -13.04 3.66 1.40
N ASN A 149 -13.34 4.86 0.88
CA ASN A 149 -13.79 5.08 -0.49
C ASN A 149 -12.79 6.00 -1.19
N VAL A 150 -11.95 5.41 -2.02
CA VAL A 150 -10.71 6.01 -2.50
C VAL A 150 -10.60 6.00 -4.01
N MET A 151 -9.74 6.84 -4.54
CA MET A 151 -9.28 6.75 -5.91
C MET A 151 -7.81 7.15 -6.02
N ALA A 152 -7.07 6.51 -6.92
CA ALA A 152 -5.74 6.95 -7.31
C ALA A 152 -5.82 8.17 -8.25
N ILE A 153 -4.77 8.99 -8.23
CA ILE A 153 -4.65 10.19 -9.05
C ILE A 153 -3.52 10.06 -10.08
N GLU A 154 -3.52 10.91 -11.10
CA GLU A 154 -2.52 10.89 -12.16
C GLU A 154 -1.10 11.19 -11.66
N ALA A 155 -0.97 12.10 -10.68
CA ALA A 155 0.31 12.36 -10.02
C ALA A 155 0.86 11.11 -9.34
N ALA A 156 2.15 10.82 -9.53
CA ALA A 156 2.73 9.56 -9.10
C ALA A 156 4.20 9.71 -8.68
N THR A 157 4.70 8.74 -7.95
CA THR A 157 6.11 8.43 -7.80
C THR A 157 6.48 7.37 -8.82
N VAL A 158 7.55 7.60 -9.57
CA VAL A 158 8.06 6.69 -10.60
C VAL A 158 9.47 6.26 -10.23
N PHE A 159 9.70 4.95 -10.19
CA PHE A 159 11.00 4.33 -10.03
C PHE A 159 11.46 3.74 -11.36
N VAL A 160 12.72 3.92 -11.69
CA VAL A 160 13.45 3.05 -12.61
C VAL A 160 14.43 2.27 -11.76
N ALA A 161 14.25 0.96 -11.67
CA ALA A 161 14.96 0.10 -10.74
C ALA A 161 15.67 -1.05 -11.46
N ALA A 162 16.97 -1.16 -11.28
CA ALA A 162 17.78 -2.28 -11.78
C ALA A 162 18.18 -3.22 -10.63
N PRO A 163 18.18 -4.56 -10.86
CA PRO A 163 18.58 -5.50 -9.82
C PRO A 163 20.07 -5.43 -9.53
N ARG A 164 20.43 -5.69 -8.27
CA ARG A 164 21.79 -5.94 -7.80
C ARG A 164 21.94 -7.41 -7.38
N GLU A 165 23.17 -7.86 -7.26
CA GLU A 165 23.47 -9.22 -6.75
C GLU A 165 23.67 -9.23 -5.22
N ASP A 166 23.95 -8.08 -4.63
CA ASP A 166 24.02 -7.86 -3.18
C ASP A 166 22.66 -7.42 -2.61
N ASP A 167 22.62 -7.10 -1.33
CA ASP A 167 21.44 -6.64 -0.60
C ASP A 167 21.39 -5.11 -0.42
N ILE A 168 22.19 -4.37 -1.21
CA ILE A 168 22.25 -2.91 -1.13
C ILE A 168 21.13 -2.27 -1.95
N ILE A 169 20.44 -1.31 -1.37
CA ILE A 169 19.57 -0.38 -2.10
C ILE A 169 20.29 0.95 -2.21
N HIS A 170 20.52 1.39 -3.44
CA HIS A 170 21.08 2.71 -3.74
C HIS A 170 20.01 3.58 -4.39
N LEU A 171 19.73 4.72 -3.79
CA LEU A 171 18.66 5.65 -4.17
C LEU A 171 19.22 6.95 -4.71
N ALA A 172 18.80 7.34 -5.91
CA ALA A 172 19.01 8.66 -6.46
C ALA A 172 17.67 9.28 -6.89
N ASN A 173 17.61 10.60 -6.97
CA ASN A 173 16.41 11.33 -7.34
C ASN A 173 16.71 12.30 -8.47
N VAL A 174 15.79 12.44 -9.43
CA VAL A 174 15.87 13.43 -10.52
C VAL A 174 15.94 14.85 -9.96
N ASN A 175 15.23 15.12 -8.87
CA ASN A 175 15.29 16.39 -8.15
C ASN A 175 16.44 16.38 -7.15
N SER A 176 17.48 17.17 -7.41
CA SER A 176 18.67 17.29 -6.58
C SER A 176 18.44 17.82 -5.14
N ALA A 177 17.24 18.33 -4.84
CA ALA A 177 16.86 18.68 -3.47
C ALA A 177 16.71 17.46 -2.56
N TYR A 178 16.61 16.25 -3.14
CA TYR A 178 16.57 14.98 -2.42
C TYR A 178 17.94 14.30 -2.55
N PRO A 179 18.75 14.27 -1.48
CA PRO A 179 20.08 13.66 -1.53
C PRO A 179 19.99 12.17 -1.83
N GLU A 180 21.05 11.63 -2.43
CA GLU A 180 21.24 10.17 -2.59
C GLU A 180 21.29 9.51 -1.21
N ASP A 181 20.83 8.26 -1.12
CA ASP A 181 20.87 7.43 0.08
C ASP A 181 21.27 6.01 -0.31
N GLU A 182 21.97 5.33 0.58
CA GLU A 182 22.38 3.94 0.37
C GLU A 182 22.29 3.16 1.69
N PHE A 183 21.75 1.96 1.63
CA PHE A 183 21.64 1.09 2.80
C PHE A 183 21.55 -0.39 2.41
N SER A 184 21.98 -1.28 3.34
CA SER A 184 21.80 -2.72 3.22
C SER A 184 20.44 -3.14 3.79
N ILE A 185 19.71 -3.97 3.07
CA ILE A 185 18.50 -4.63 3.56
C ILE A 185 18.85 -5.60 4.71
N GLY A 186 20.09 -6.11 4.71
CA GLY A 186 20.60 -7.10 5.66
C GLY A 186 20.77 -6.62 7.10
N VAL A 187 20.68 -5.33 7.36
CA VAL A 187 20.82 -4.76 8.71
C VAL A 187 19.60 -5.06 9.61
N ALA A 188 18.41 -5.23 9.02
CA ALA A 188 17.24 -5.63 9.80
C ALA A 188 17.39 -7.07 10.34
N PRO A 189 16.93 -7.38 11.57
CA PRO A 189 16.98 -8.74 12.13
C PRO A 189 16.16 -9.72 11.29
N LYS A 190 16.66 -10.96 11.07
CA LYS A 190 15.95 -12.01 10.30
C LYS A 190 14.72 -12.62 11.01
N GLU A 191 14.40 -12.20 12.22
CA GLU A 191 13.43 -12.89 13.09
C GLU A 191 12.14 -12.07 13.34
N VAL A 192 11.81 -11.12 12.44
CA VAL A 192 10.66 -10.21 12.62
C VAL A 192 9.50 -10.63 11.71
N SER A 193 8.99 -11.84 11.90
CA SER A 193 7.92 -12.38 11.05
C SER A 193 6.53 -11.82 11.40
N THR A 194 6.32 -11.42 12.65
CA THR A 194 5.03 -10.95 13.17
C THR A 194 5.00 -9.43 13.33
N THR A 195 3.80 -8.84 13.30
CA THR A 195 3.58 -7.42 13.62
C THR A 195 4.13 -7.03 15.00
N ARG A 196 4.04 -7.94 15.99
CA ARG A 196 4.56 -7.70 17.34
C ARG A 196 6.09 -7.58 17.36
N GLU A 197 6.79 -8.46 16.70
CA GLU A 197 8.25 -8.43 16.58
C GLU A 197 8.69 -7.18 15.80
N TRP A 198 7.95 -6.81 14.74
CA TRP A 198 8.17 -5.57 14.00
C TRP A 198 8.06 -4.34 14.91
N LEU A 199 7.05 -4.25 15.76
CA LEU A 199 6.89 -3.18 16.74
C LEU A 199 8.04 -3.14 17.75
N GLN A 200 8.53 -4.31 18.20
CA GLN A 200 9.70 -4.40 19.09
C GLN A 200 10.97 -3.89 18.39
N PHE A 201 11.19 -4.27 17.13
CA PHE A 201 12.31 -3.76 16.33
C PHE A 201 12.23 -2.24 16.18
N LEU A 202 11.08 -1.69 15.82
CA LEU A 202 10.87 -0.24 15.71
C LEU A 202 11.11 0.52 17.02
N SER A 203 10.91 -0.15 18.16
CA SER A 203 11.08 0.43 19.50
C SER A 203 12.51 0.24 20.04
N SER A 204 13.38 -0.49 19.33
CA SER A 204 14.76 -0.74 19.75
C SER A 204 15.59 0.55 19.76
N GLU A 205 16.58 0.61 20.63
CA GLU A 205 17.49 1.75 20.72
C GLU A 205 18.31 1.93 19.44
N GLN A 206 18.65 0.82 18.76
CA GLN A 206 19.36 0.86 17.48
C GLN A 206 18.53 1.54 16.39
N THR A 207 17.25 1.15 16.22
CA THR A 207 16.36 1.77 15.22
C THR A 207 16.09 3.23 15.54
N LYS A 208 15.90 3.55 16.83
CA LYS A 208 15.72 4.96 17.25
C LYS A 208 16.95 5.82 16.94
N ALA A 209 18.16 5.31 17.18
CA ALA A 209 19.40 6.01 16.86
C ALA A 209 19.53 6.22 15.33
N GLU A 210 19.30 5.20 14.52
CA GLU A 210 19.30 5.30 13.05
C GLU A 210 18.32 6.37 12.53
N LEU A 211 17.11 6.37 13.07
CA LEU A 211 16.10 7.36 12.70
C LEU A 211 16.43 8.77 13.18
N ALA A 212 17.14 8.91 14.30
CA ALA A 212 17.59 10.21 14.78
C ALA A 212 18.68 10.81 13.87
N GLU A 213 19.62 9.97 13.40
CA GLU A 213 20.68 10.37 12.47
C GLU A 213 20.13 10.72 11.08
N SER A 214 19.19 9.91 10.57
CA SER A 214 18.56 10.08 9.27
C SER A 214 17.27 10.90 9.30
N ARG A 215 17.07 11.72 10.33
CA ARG A 215 15.82 12.44 10.56
C ARG A 215 15.41 13.29 9.37
N GLY A 216 14.19 13.04 8.86
CA GLY A 216 13.64 13.77 7.71
C GLY A 216 14.12 13.26 6.36
N SER A 217 15.00 12.24 6.30
CA SER A 217 15.37 11.61 5.06
C SER A 217 14.17 10.96 4.39
N TRP A 218 14.02 11.24 3.09
CA TRP A 218 13.00 10.60 2.25
C TRP A 218 13.29 9.09 2.05
N GLY A 219 14.54 8.68 2.12
CA GLY A 219 14.98 7.29 2.03
C GLY A 219 14.44 6.41 3.16
N ASN A 220 14.05 6.98 4.31
CA ASN A 220 13.49 6.21 5.42
C ASN A 220 12.17 5.51 5.07
N TYR A 221 11.38 6.02 4.12
CA TYR A 221 10.19 5.35 3.62
C TYR A 221 10.54 4.10 2.82
N VAL A 222 11.61 4.18 2.02
CA VAL A 222 12.14 3.05 1.25
C VAL A 222 12.77 2.01 2.19
N LYS A 223 13.55 2.45 3.19
CA LYS A 223 14.14 1.57 4.23
C LYS A 223 13.06 0.78 4.96
N GLY A 224 12.05 1.47 5.48
CA GLY A 224 10.97 0.83 6.23
C GLY A 224 10.22 -0.23 5.42
N ALA A 225 9.92 0.06 4.14
CA ALA A 225 9.34 -0.91 3.23
C ALA A 225 10.27 -2.10 3.00
N ALA A 226 11.54 -1.87 2.65
CA ALA A 226 12.50 -2.91 2.35
C ALA A 226 12.77 -3.83 3.55
N TYR A 227 12.93 -3.27 4.75
CA TYR A 227 13.14 -4.03 5.98
C TYR A 227 11.93 -4.90 6.30
N ARG A 228 10.72 -4.32 6.22
CA ARG A 228 9.49 -5.08 6.53
C ARG A 228 9.23 -6.19 5.52
N PHE A 229 9.49 -5.97 4.23
CA PHE A 229 9.34 -6.99 3.19
C PHE A 229 10.33 -8.14 3.34
N ARG A 230 11.59 -7.86 3.70
CA ARG A 230 12.58 -8.90 3.94
C ARG A 230 12.15 -9.85 5.04
N ASP A 231 11.68 -9.31 6.16
CA ASP A 231 11.42 -10.08 7.36
C ASP A 231 10.16 -10.95 7.25
N ALA A 232 9.19 -10.51 6.44
CA ALA A 232 7.94 -11.24 6.22
C ALA A 232 8.07 -12.40 5.24
N LEU A 233 9.18 -12.48 4.49
CA LEU A 233 9.37 -13.44 3.43
C LEU A 233 10.55 -14.35 3.78
N ASP A 234 10.32 -15.65 3.78
CA ASP A 234 11.37 -16.68 3.94
C ASP A 234 12.25 -16.75 2.68
N PHE A 235 12.89 -15.60 2.34
CA PHE A 235 13.69 -15.45 1.14
C PHE A 235 14.64 -14.26 1.23
N ASP A 236 15.92 -14.47 0.90
CA ASP A 236 16.92 -13.40 0.86
C ASP A 236 16.66 -12.47 -0.35
N LEU A 237 16.25 -11.24 -0.07
CA LEU A 237 16.07 -10.22 -1.09
C LEU A 237 17.41 -9.71 -1.61
N CYS A 238 17.53 -9.57 -2.92
CA CYS A 238 18.58 -8.77 -3.52
C CYS A 238 18.17 -7.30 -3.58
N GLY A 239 19.15 -6.44 -3.45
CA GLY A 239 19.00 -5.00 -3.54
C GLY A 239 18.74 -4.48 -4.95
N MET A 240 18.74 -3.16 -5.09
CA MET A 240 18.48 -2.49 -6.37
C MET A 240 19.12 -1.10 -6.44
N ASP A 241 19.50 -0.68 -7.65
CA ASP A 241 19.83 0.70 -7.96
C ASP A 241 18.57 1.40 -8.49
N VAL A 242 18.20 2.52 -7.89
CA VAL A 242 16.91 3.17 -8.16
C VAL A 242 17.10 4.65 -8.49
N MET A 243 16.51 5.10 -9.62
CA MET A 243 16.29 6.50 -9.92
C MET A 243 14.82 6.83 -9.68
N VAL A 244 14.56 7.89 -8.93
CA VAL A 244 13.22 8.31 -8.48
C VAL A 244 12.82 9.63 -9.11
N GLU A 245 11.57 9.72 -9.58
CA GLU A 245 10.90 10.96 -9.94
C GLU A 245 9.52 11.02 -9.28
N GLY A 246 9.20 12.13 -8.63
CA GLY A 246 7.91 12.34 -7.97
C GLY A 246 7.17 13.55 -8.50
N THR A 247 5.90 13.39 -8.89
CA THR A 247 5.00 14.48 -9.30
C THR A 247 3.88 14.74 -8.29
N ILE A 248 3.80 13.95 -7.21
CA ILE A 248 2.83 14.15 -6.14
C ILE A 248 3.29 15.34 -5.30
N PRO A 249 2.44 16.37 -5.09
CA PRO A 249 2.78 17.48 -4.19
C PRO A 249 3.15 16.98 -2.79
N VAL A 250 4.32 17.38 -2.30
CA VAL A 250 4.87 16.91 -1.02
C VAL A 250 4.15 17.61 0.14
N ALA A 251 3.86 16.87 1.21
CA ALA A 251 3.15 17.35 2.40
C ALA A 251 1.74 17.93 2.14
N ALA A 252 1.15 17.61 0.98
CA ALA A 252 -0.16 18.07 0.55
C ALA A 252 -1.33 17.14 0.97
N GLY A 253 -1.08 16.07 1.73
CA GLY A 253 -2.11 15.10 2.11
C GLY A 253 -2.50 14.11 1.00
N LEU A 254 -1.74 14.06 -0.11
CA LEU A 254 -1.95 13.17 -1.26
C LEU A 254 -1.07 11.90 -1.21
N SER A 255 -0.41 11.67 -0.07
CA SER A 255 0.39 10.47 0.26
C SER A 255 1.60 10.23 -0.64
N SER A 256 2.41 11.26 -0.87
CA SER A 256 3.72 11.10 -1.52
C SER A 256 4.65 10.14 -0.75
N SER A 257 4.54 10.06 0.57
CA SER A 257 5.29 9.11 1.41
C SER A 257 4.88 7.66 1.15
N SER A 258 3.59 7.37 1.21
CA SER A 258 3.09 6.02 0.97
C SER A 258 3.34 5.55 -0.47
N SER A 259 3.41 6.49 -1.43
CA SER A 259 3.78 6.15 -2.81
C SER A 259 5.22 5.68 -2.95
N LEU A 260 6.16 6.20 -2.13
CA LEU A 260 7.54 5.68 -2.04
C LEU A 260 7.55 4.25 -1.49
N VAL A 261 6.76 3.99 -0.45
CA VAL A 261 6.61 2.65 0.14
C VAL A 261 6.06 1.66 -0.89
N VAL A 262 4.96 2.01 -1.57
CA VAL A 262 4.35 1.16 -2.61
C VAL A 262 5.29 0.95 -3.79
N ALA A 263 5.98 2.00 -4.27
CA ALA A 263 6.94 1.86 -5.35
C ALA A 263 8.09 0.93 -4.98
N THR A 264 8.58 1.00 -3.74
CA THR A 264 9.61 0.09 -3.22
C THR A 264 9.12 -1.36 -3.18
N ALA A 265 7.92 -1.58 -2.64
CA ALA A 265 7.31 -2.90 -2.55
C ALA A 265 7.10 -3.54 -3.93
N GLU A 266 6.61 -2.77 -4.90
CA GLU A 266 6.44 -3.22 -6.30
C GLU A 266 7.78 -3.54 -6.96
N ALA A 267 8.79 -2.67 -6.80
CA ALA A 267 10.12 -2.88 -7.36
C ALA A 267 10.79 -4.14 -6.78
N LEU A 268 10.78 -4.29 -5.45
CA LEU A 268 11.30 -5.49 -4.79
C LEU A 268 10.55 -6.75 -5.23
N SER A 269 9.22 -6.66 -5.36
CA SER A 269 8.41 -7.79 -5.83
C SER A 269 8.77 -8.20 -7.25
N ALA A 270 8.90 -7.24 -8.17
CA ALA A 270 9.27 -7.51 -9.56
C ALA A 270 10.69 -8.09 -9.69
N LEU A 271 11.67 -7.49 -9.02
CA LEU A 271 13.08 -7.85 -9.14
C LEU A 271 13.45 -9.13 -8.37
N ASN A 272 12.65 -9.53 -7.38
CA ASN A 272 12.86 -10.73 -6.56
C ASN A 272 11.80 -11.82 -6.77
N CYS A 273 10.88 -11.65 -7.74
CA CYS A 273 9.81 -12.61 -8.05
C CYS A 273 8.94 -12.96 -6.83
N LEU A 274 8.58 -11.95 -6.05
CA LEU A 274 7.73 -12.15 -4.88
C LEU A 274 6.29 -12.34 -5.31
N ASN A 275 5.66 -13.40 -4.83
CA ASN A 275 4.25 -13.67 -5.07
C ASN A 275 3.47 -13.45 -3.76
N MET A 276 2.69 -12.37 -3.72
CA MET A 276 1.91 -11.97 -2.55
C MET A 276 0.48 -11.68 -2.95
N THR A 277 -0.45 -11.97 -2.04
CA THR A 277 -1.83 -11.48 -2.17
C THR A 277 -1.86 -9.96 -1.94
N ASP A 278 -2.91 -9.28 -2.47
CA ASP A 278 -3.08 -7.85 -2.23
C ASP A 278 -3.19 -7.53 -0.73
N SER A 279 -3.78 -8.43 0.08
CA SER A 279 -3.82 -8.26 1.55
C SER A 279 -2.42 -8.24 2.16
N GLN A 280 -1.59 -9.23 1.85
CA GLN A 280 -0.21 -9.28 2.35
C GLN A 280 0.60 -8.06 1.91
N PHE A 281 0.48 -7.66 0.65
CA PHE A 281 1.16 -6.48 0.11
C PHE A 281 0.75 -5.21 0.85
N VAL A 282 -0.55 -5.00 1.04
CA VAL A 282 -1.12 -3.82 1.69
C VAL A 282 -0.72 -3.75 3.17
N ASP A 283 -0.80 -4.88 3.89
CA ASP A 283 -0.43 -4.95 5.30
C ASP A 283 1.07 -4.65 5.50
N LEU A 284 1.94 -5.28 4.69
CA LEU A 284 3.39 -5.06 4.76
C LEU A 284 3.79 -3.63 4.40
N CYS A 285 3.14 -3.00 3.42
CA CYS A 285 3.35 -1.59 3.10
C CYS A 285 2.94 -0.68 4.27
N GLY A 286 1.76 -0.91 4.86
CA GLY A 286 1.29 -0.15 6.00
C GLY A 286 2.22 -0.24 7.20
N GLU A 287 2.64 -1.45 7.54
CA GLU A 287 3.60 -1.72 8.62
C GLU A 287 4.99 -1.15 8.32
N GLY A 288 5.45 -1.23 7.07
CA GLY A 288 6.72 -0.63 6.63
C GLY A 288 6.76 0.89 6.85
N GLU A 289 5.65 1.60 6.60
CA GLU A 289 5.58 3.05 6.86
C GLU A 289 5.68 3.40 8.36
N TRP A 290 5.42 2.46 9.27
CA TRP A 290 5.61 2.69 10.71
C TRP A 290 7.07 2.94 11.09
N PHE A 291 8.02 2.53 10.28
CA PHE A 291 9.45 2.81 10.48
C PHE A 291 9.72 4.30 10.67
N VAL A 292 9.05 5.17 9.92
CA VAL A 292 9.18 6.63 10.08
C VAL A 292 8.42 7.20 11.30
N GLY A 293 7.80 6.33 12.13
CA GLY A 293 7.14 6.68 13.39
C GLY A 293 5.67 7.08 13.27
N SER A 294 5.05 7.01 12.10
CA SER A 294 3.60 7.17 11.92
C SER A 294 2.90 5.83 12.16
N ARG A 295 1.87 5.79 13.02
CA ARG A 295 1.09 4.59 13.34
C ARG A 295 -0.24 4.56 12.56
N GLY A 296 -0.25 5.05 11.34
CA GLY A 296 -1.41 5.02 10.45
C GLY A 296 -1.79 3.61 9.99
N GLY A 297 -2.96 3.49 9.39
CA GLY A 297 -3.40 2.27 8.72
C GLY A 297 -2.87 2.15 7.29
N ALA A 298 -3.22 1.04 6.63
CA ALA A 298 -2.77 0.73 5.28
C ALA A 298 -3.71 1.28 4.17
N GLY A 299 -4.63 2.18 4.51
CA GLY A 299 -5.64 2.72 3.57
C GLY A 299 -5.04 3.38 2.33
N ASP A 300 -3.96 4.11 2.50
CA ASP A 300 -3.25 4.80 1.43
C ASP A 300 -2.59 3.81 0.45
N HIS A 301 -1.91 2.82 1.01
CA HIS A 301 -1.25 1.76 0.25
C HIS A 301 -2.26 0.91 -0.53
N ALA A 302 -3.38 0.56 0.13
CA ALA A 302 -4.49 -0.15 -0.50
C ALA A 302 -5.12 0.66 -1.65
N ALA A 303 -5.31 1.97 -1.47
CA ALA A 303 -5.79 2.86 -2.52
C ALA A 303 -4.84 2.87 -3.73
N MET A 304 -3.53 2.99 -3.49
CA MET A 304 -2.50 3.00 -4.53
C MET A 304 -2.37 1.65 -5.24
N ARG A 305 -2.60 0.53 -4.55
CA ARG A 305 -2.53 -0.81 -5.14
C ARG A 305 -3.78 -1.17 -5.93
N CYS A 306 -4.98 -0.88 -5.37
CA CYS A 306 -6.24 -1.46 -5.81
C CYS A 306 -7.14 -0.51 -6.60
N SER A 307 -6.74 0.74 -6.82
CA SER A 307 -7.56 1.70 -7.58
C SER A 307 -7.69 1.34 -9.05
N LYS A 308 -8.80 1.75 -9.63
CA LYS A 308 -9.14 1.57 -11.03
C LYS A 308 -9.44 2.94 -11.66
N ALA A 309 -8.87 3.20 -12.83
CA ALA A 309 -9.11 4.45 -13.55
C ALA A 309 -10.59 4.76 -13.71
N GLY A 310 -10.98 6.00 -13.46
CA GLY A 310 -12.37 6.46 -13.56
C GLY A 310 -13.32 5.96 -12.47
N HIS A 311 -12.83 5.30 -11.39
CA HIS A 311 -13.68 4.73 -10.35
C HIS A 311 -13.28 5.21 -8.95
N ILE A 312 -14.29 5.26 -8.08
CA ILE A 312 -14.12 5.26 -6.63
C ILE A 312 -14.18 3.80 -6.18
N VAL A 313 -13.16 3.34 -5.48
CA VAL A 313 -13.04 1.96 -5.01
C VAL A 313 -13.33 1.90 -3.51
N HIS A 314 -14.22 1.00 -3.11
CA HIS A 314 -14.50 0.70 -1.72
C HIS A 314 -13.57 -0.40 -1.23
N LEU A 315 -12.82 -0.13 -0.18
CA LEU A 315 -11.85 -1.05 0.42
C LEU A 315 -12.23 -1.31 1.87
N ASN A 316 -12.32 -2.59 2.25
CA ASN A 316 -12.59 -3.01 3.62
C ASN A 316 -11.28 -3.43 4.30
N PHE A 317 -11.24 -3.29 5.63
CA PHE A 317 -10.10 -3.68 6.45
C PHE A 317 -10.52 -4.61 7.59
N LYS A 318 -9.58 -5.46 8.01
CA LYS A 318 -9.72 -6.42 9.11
C LYS A 318 -10.93 -7.37 8.97
N PRO A 319 -10.94 -8.30 7.99
CA PRO A 319 -9.86 -8.54 7.03
C PRO A 319 -9.91 -7.59 5.83
N PHE A 320 -8.76 -7.42 5.17
CA PHE A 320 -8.70 -6.65 3.94
C PHE A 320 -9.49 -7.34 2.83
N SER A 321 -10.30 -6.56 2.10
CA SER A 321 -10.96 -7.01 0.88
C SER A 321 -11.33 -5.84 -0.03
N ILE A 322 -11.30 -6.11 -1.33
CA ILE A 322 -11.73 -5.14 -2.34
C ILE A 322 -13.25 -5.27 -2.48
N GLY A 323 -13.97 -4.21 -2.14
CA GLY A 323 -15.41 -4.11 -2.28
C GLY A 323 -15.83 -3.59 -3.65
N LYS A 324 -16.96 -2.91 -3.68
CA LYS A 324 -17.55 -2.42 -4.93
C LYS A 324 -16.79 -1.21 -5.48
N SER A 325 -16.40 -1.26 -6.76
CA SER A 325 -15.93 -0.09 -7.51
C SER A 325 -17.11 0.57 -8.22
N VAL A 326 -17.23 1.89 -8.06
CA VAL A 326 -18.29 2.68 -8.69
C VAL A 326 -17.66 3.72 -9.61
N ALA A 327 -18.10 3.75 -10.88
CA ALA A 327 -17.61 4.73 -11.84
C ALA A 327 -18.00 6.16 -11.42
N ILE A 328 -17.07 7.10 -11.54
CA ILE A 328 -17.34 8.52 -11.38
C ILE A 328 -18.11 8.96 -12.63
N PRO A 329 -19.31 9.54 -12.50
CA PRO A 329 -20.06 9.95 -13.67
C PRO A 329 -19.41 11.18 -14.32
N PRO A 330 -19.60 11.37 -15.63
CA PRO A 330 -19.09 12.55 -16.34
C PRO A 330 -19.60 13.89 -15.79
N SER A 331 -20.73 13.87 -15.05
CA SER A 331 -21.31 15.05 -14.42
C SER A 331 -20.58 15.52 -13.17
N CYS A 332 -19.67 14.71 -12.61
CA CYS A 332 -18.94 15.03 -11.40
C CYS A 332 -17.43 15.02 -11.62
N SER A 333 -16.74 15.93 -10.95
CA SER A 333 -15.29 15.98 -10.86
C SER A 333 -14.83 16.10 -9.40
N VAL A 334 -13.58 15.76 -9.15
CA VAL A 334 -12.92 16.02 -7.87
C VAL A 334 -11.87 17.09 -8.08
N ILE A 335 -11.95 18.19 -7.32
CA ILE A 335 -10.93 19.22 -7.27
C ILE A 335 -10.09 19.02 -6.00
N VAL A 336 -8.79 19.13 -6.17
CA VAL A 336 -7.80 19.17 -5.09
C VAL A 336 -7.28 20.58 -4.98
N ALA A 337 -7.31 21.17 -3.78
CA ALA A 337 -6.80 22.51 -3.51
C ALA A 337 -5.83 22.49 -2.33
N ASP A 338 -4.57 22.83 -2.56
CA ASP A 338 -3.58 22.94 -1.49
C ASP A 338 -3.87 24.20 -0.65
N SER A 339 -3.98 24.05 0.67
CA SER A 339 -4.14 25.18 1.59
C SER A 339 -2.87 26.04 1.70
N ASN A 340 -1.76 25.60 1.12
CA ASN A 340 -0.41 26.15 1.33
C ASN A 340 0.02 26.17 2.81
N GLU A 341 -0.61 25.36 3.64
CA GLU A 341 -0.10 24.99 4.95
C GLU A 341 0.53 23.61 4.84
N GLN A 342 1.85 23.58 4.91
CA GLN A 342 2.53 22.29 4.96
C GLN A 342 2.02 21.53 6.18
N SER A 343 1.55 20.32 5.96
CA SER A 343 1.37 19.34 7.03
C SER A 343 2.75 19.12 7.65
N LYS A 344 3.11 20.03 8.58
CA LYS A 344 4.39 19.94 9.25
C LYS A 344 4.41 18.62 10.00
N LYS A 345 5.16 17.66 9.51
CA LYS A 345 5.60 16.48 10.27
C LYS A 345 6.59 16.93 11.39
N SER A 346 6.36 18.13 11.99
CA SER A 346 7.04 18.61 13.17
C SER A 346 6.69 17.69 14.35
N GLU A 347 7.55 17.62 15.33
CA GLU A 347 7.41 16.74 16.51
C GLU A 347 5.99 16.70 17.08
N GLY A 348 5.31 17.83 17.15
CA GLY A 348 3.96 17.91 17.69
C GLY A 348 2.82 17.36 16.79
N SER A 349 3.00 17.23 15.47
CA SER A 349 1.92 16.74 14.58
C SER A 349 1.81 15.21 14.61
N LYS A 350 2.93 14.49 14.68
CA LYS A 350 2.95 13.04 14.89
C LYS A 350 2.33 12.66 16.22
N ASP A 351 2.71 13.37 17.28
CA ASP A 351 2.18 13.12 18.62
C ASP A 351 0.67 13.33 18.65
N LYS A 352 0.16 14.42 18.03
CA LYS A 352 -1.28 14.66 17.92
C LYS A 352 -1.99 13.54 17.18
N PHE A 353 -1.45 13.12 16.03
CA PHE A 353 -2.04 12.04 15.24
C PHE A 353 -2.05 10.72 16.03
N ASN A 354 -0.91 10.33 16.62
CA ASN A 354 -0.80 9.09 17.39
C ASN A 354 -1.68 9.12 18.64
N ALA A 355 -1.84 10.28 19.29
CA ALA A 355 -2.77 10.44 20.41
C ALA A 355 -4.23 10.22 20.01
N ARG A 356 -4.66 10.61 18.78
CA ARG A 356 -6.00 10.31 18.25
C ARG A 356 -6.17 8.82 17.98
N VAL A 357 -5.15 8.20 17.39
CA VAL A 357 -5.12 6.74 17.19
C VAL A 357 -5.24 6.00 18.52
N ALA A 358 -4.53 6.46 19.55
CA ALA A 358 -4.60 5.91 20.91
C ALA A 358 -5.97 6.11 21.56
N ALA A 359 -6.62 7.28 21.37
CA ALA A 359 -7.94 7.55 21.91
C ALA A 359 -9.01 6.56 21.44
N TYR A 360 -8.97 6.12 20.17
CA TYR A 360 -9.83 5.05 19.68
C TYR A 360 -9.64 3.74 20.46
N GLU A 361 -8.38 3.36 20.68
CA GLU A 361 -8.06 2.11 21.37
C GLU A 361 -8.54 2.15 22.82
N PHE A 362 -8.30 3.27 23.52
CA PHE A 362 -8.77 3.44 24.91
C PHE A 362 -10.30 3.43 25.00
N ALA A 363 -10.99 4.13 24.10
CA ALA A 363 -12.44 4.11 24.04
C ALA A 363 -12.96 2.68 23.80
N PHE A 364 -12.34 1.93 22.89
CA PHE A 364 -12.72 0.55 22.59
C PHE A 364 -12.51 -0.38 23.79
N MET A 365 -11.37 -0.27 24.48
CA MET A 365 -11.07 -1.08 25.67
C MET A 365 -12.10 -0.81 26.80
N LEU A 366 -12.45 0.46 27.03
CA LEU A 366 -13.44 0.83 28.04
C LEU A 366 -14.85 0.34 27.67
N ILE A 367 -15.27 0.50 26.41
CA ILE A 367 -16.57 0.00 25.93
C ILE A 367 -16.66 -1.51 26.06
N LYS A 368 -15.66 -2.27 25.63
CA LYS A 368 -15.63 -3.75 25.77
C LYS A 368 -15.75 -4.18 27.22
N ARG A 369 -15.11 -3.47 28.13
CA ARG A 369 -15.18 -3.77 29.56
C ARG A 369 -16.57 -3.52 30.13
N GLN A 370 -17.26 -2.45 29.70
CA GLN A 370 -18.58 -2.09 30.21
C GLN A 370 -19.72 -2.91 29.61
N PHE A 371 -19.53 -3.42 28.38
CA PHE A 371 -20.53 -4.18 27.63
C PHE A 371 -20.00 -5.55 27.21
N PRO A 372 -19.63 -6.42 28.16
CA PRO A 372 -19.02 -7.73 27.87
C PRO A 372 -19.97 -8.69 27.15
N GLU A 373 -21.27 -8.45 27.19
CA GLU A 373 -22.29 -9.20 26.47
C GLU A 373 -22.34 -8.90 24.98
N LYS A 374 -21.76 -7.77 24.53
CA LYS A 374 -21.65 -7.43 23.10
C LYS A 374 -20.43 -8.09 22.50
N THR A 375 -20.60 -8.78 21.38
CA THR A 375 -19.49 -9.40 20.63
C THR A 375 -18.75 -8.35 19.83
N LEU A 376 -17.79 -7.65 20.47
CA LEU A 376 -16.97 -6.61 19.86
C LEU A 376 -15.56 -7.15 19.62
N VAL A 377 -15.19 -7.42 18.37
CA VAL A 377 -13.84 -7.87 17.98
C VAL A 377 -12.99 -6.68 17.56
N GLU A 378 -13.52 -5.83 16.69
CA GLU A 378 -12.89 -4.61 16.21
C GLU A 378 -13.72 -3.39 16.58
N PHE A 379 -13.08 -2.21 16.61
CA PHE A 379 -13.78 -0.95 16.93
C PHE A 379 -15.01 -0.70 16.04
N ARG A 380 -14.93 -1.07 14.74
CA ARG A 380 -16.07 -0.94 13.80
C ARG A 380 -17.33 -1.66 14.25
N ASP A 381 -17.20 -2.70 15.05
CA ASP A 381 -18.37 -3.49 15.47
C ASP A 381 -19.33 -2.67 16.33
N ILE A 382 -18.82 -1.62 16.99
CA ILE A 382 -19.65 -0.68 17.74
C ILE A 382 -20.68 0.00 16.81
N ALA A 383 -20.31 0.33 15.59
CA ALA A 383 -21.18 1.02 14.62
C ALA A 383 -22.40 0.20 14.19
N PHE A 384 -22.37 -1.12 14.38
CA PHE A 384 -23.38 -2.05 13.88
C PHE A 384 -23.97 -2.98 14.97
N CYS A 385 -23.63 -2.78 16.25
CA CYS A 385 -24.02 -3.68 17.34
C CYS A 385 -25.40 -3.39 17.96
N GLY A 386 -26.12 -2.37 17.48
CA GLY A 386 -27.42 -1.99 18.03
C GLY A 386 -28.08 -0.83 17.28
N SER A 387 -29.15 -0.31 17.85
CA SER A 387 -29.83 0.90 17.39
C SER A 387 -28.99 2.15 17.65
N TYR A 388 -29.38 3.28 17.01
CA TYR A 388 -28.76 4.58 17.26
C TYR A 388 -28.68 4.91 18.77
N ASP A 389 -29.80 4.73 19.51
CA ASP A 389 -29.85 5.06 20.93
C ASP A 389 -28.96 4.13 21.78
N GLU A 390 -28.90 2.83 21.46
CA GLU A 390 -28.01 1.89 22.13
C GLU A 390 -26.54 2.24 21.91
N ILE A 391 -26.15 2.55 20.68
CA ILE A 391 -24.79 2.95 20.35
C ILE A 391 -24.41 4.27 21.03
N LYS A 392 -25.31 5.26 21.01
CA LYS A 392 -25.12 6.54 21.73
C LYS A 392 -24.99 6.29 23.24
N HIS A 393 -25.80 5.40 23.83
CA HIS A 393 -25.68 5.02 25.23
C HIS A 393 -24.28 4.42 25.52
N MET A 394 -23.79 3.51 24.68
CA MET A 394 -22.47 2.92 24.84
C MET A 394 -21.36 3.99 24.76
N LEU A 395 -21.43 4.91 23.80
CA LEU A 395 -20.47 6.00 23.67
C LEU A 395 -20.53 6.99 24.83
N CYS A 396 -21.70 7.28 25.38
CA CYS A 396 -21.88 8.16 26.54
C CYS A 396 -21.47 7.49 27.86
N SER A 397 -21.25 6.18 27.91
CA SER A 397 -20.86 5.45 29.11
C SER A 397 -19.36 5.61 29.46
N ILE A 398 -18.53 5.99 28.47
CA ILE A 398 -17.11 6.27 28.70
C ILE A 398 -16.87 7.72 29.07
N PRO A 399 -15.77 8.04 29.78
CA PRO A 399 -15.39 9.43 30.07
C PRO A 399 -15.26 10.25 28.78
N ALA A 400 -15.77 11.49 28.80
CA ALA A 400 -15.59 12.39 27.65
C ALA A 400 -14.10 12.65 27.39
N LYS A 401 -13.36 12.90 28.48
CA LYS A 401 -11.90 13.06 28.47
C LYS A 401 -11.28 12.25 29.58
N ILE A 402 -10.03 11.84 29.40
CA ILE A 402 -9.31 11.01 30.36
C ILE A 402 -7.80 11.23 30.29
N SER A 403 -7.12 11.22 31.42
CA SER A 403 -5.66 11.24 31.53
C SER A 403 -5.05 9.83 31.53
N ARG A 404 -3.73 9.72 31.28
CA ARG A 404 -2.99 8.45 31.39
C ARG A 404 -3.15 7.81 32.78
N SER A 405 -3.06 8.60 33.83
CA SER A 405 -3.19 8.11 35.21
C SER A 405 -4.56 7.53 35.54
N GLU A 406 -5.63 8.08 34.95
CA GLU A 406 -6.99 7.57 35.10
C GLU A 406 -7.20 6.31 34.28
N LEU A 407 -6.64 6.22 33.06
CA LEU A 407 -6.66 5.00 32.24
C LEU A 407 -6.03 3.81 32.99
N LEU A 408 -4.85 4.02 33.60
CA LEU A 408 -4.17 3.00 34.39
C LEU A 408 -5.01 2.53 35.59
N LYS A 409 -5.79 3.43 36.21
CA LYS A 409 -6.72 3.06 37.31
C LYS A 409 -7.94 2.30 36.79
N LEU A 410 -8.49 2.69 35.64
CA LEU A 410 -9.68 2.05 35.07
C LEU A 410 -9.39 0.71 34.39
N LEU A 411 -8.18 0.51 33.85
CA LEU A 411 -7.78 -0.67 33.09
C LEU A 411 -6.50 -1.30 33.67
N PRO A 412 -6.48 -1.67 34.98
CA PRO A 412 -5.27 -2.16 35.62
C PRO A 412 -4.76 -3.49 35.03
N GLU A 413 -5.67 -4.30 34.48
CA GLU A 413 -5.35 -5.55 33.80
C GLU A 413 -4.65 -5.37 32.44
N SER A 414 -4.69 -4.15 31.89
CA SER A 414 -4.13 -3.81 30.57
C SER A 414 -2.88 -2.92 30.68
N HIS A 415 -2.21 -2.88 31.82
CA HIS A 415 -1.11 -1.96 32.10
C HIS A 415 0.00 -2.03 31.04
N GLU A 416 0.47 -3.22 30.69
CA GLU A 416 1.52 -3.41 29.69
C GLU A 416 1.12 -2.85 28.31
N LYS A 417 -0.10 -3.13 27.87
CA LYS A 417 -0.65 -2.63 26.61
C LYS A 417 -0.82 -1.09 26.62
N LEU A 418 -1.23 -0.52 27.75
CA LEU A 418 -1.35 0.93 27.91
C LEU A 418 0.01 1.61 27.81
N GLU A 419 1.05 1.09 28.48
CA GLU A 419 2.41 1.62 28.40
C GLU A 419 2.99 1.52 26.96
N GLU A 420 2.74 0.42 26.27
CA GLU A 420 3.10 0.29 24.85
C GLU A 420 2.47 1.41 24.01
N ILE A 421 1.16 1.66 24.17
CA ILE A 421 0.45 2.71 23.44
C ILE A 421 0.98 4.10 23.86
N PHE A 422 1.21 4.35 25.15
CA PHE A 422 1.74 5.63 25.64
C PHE A 422 3.12 5.94 25.09
N SER A 423 3.93 4.94 24.79
CA SER A 423 5.27 5.10 24.21
C SER A 423 5.26 5.67 22.78
N THR A 424 4.12 5.64 22.08
CA THR A 424 4.00 6.07 20.68
C THR A 424 3.91 7.58 20.49
N HIS A 425 3.65 8.35 21.55
CA HIS A 425 3.45 9.81 21.50
C HIS A 425 3.70 10.48 22.85
N ALA A 426 3.98 11.77 22.82
CA ALA A 426 4.07 12.60 24.02
C ALA A 426 2.72 12.67 24.75
N ASP A 427 2.75 12.81 26.09
CA ASP A 427 1.51 12.90 26.87
C ASP A 427 0.71 14.16 26.47
N PRO A 428 -0.52 14.02 25.95
CA PRO A 428 -1.36 15.16 25.60
C PRO A 428 -2.03 15.82 26.83
N GLY A 429 -1.81 15.29 28.05
CA GLY A 429 -2.54 15.63 29.26
C GLY A 429 -3.87 14.89 29.35
N GLU A 430 -4.77 15.07 28.41
CA GLU A 430 -6.06 14.38 28.31
C GLU A 430 -6.32 13.90 26.88
N TYR A 431 -6.97 12.74 26.76
CA TYR A 431 -7.50 12.19 25.52
C TYR A 431 -9.00 12.49 25.43
N ASP A 432 -9.46 13.06 24.32
CA ASP A 432 -10.88 13.16 24.01
C ASP A 432 -11.39 11.80 23.51
N LEU A 433 -11.99 11.02 24.40
CA LEU A 433 -12.49 9.68 24.07
C LEU A 433 -13.83 9.72 23.37
N TYR A 434 -14.79 10.47 23.94
CA TYR A 434 -16.15 10.53 23.39
C TYR A 434 -16.17 11.15 21.99
N GLY A 435 -15.54 12.32 21.83
CA GLY A 435 -15.50 13.01 20.54
C GLY A 435 -14.83 12.17 19.45
N THR A 436 -13.68 11.55 19.77
CA THR A 436 -12.94 10.67 18.86
C THR A 436 -13.75 9.40 18.54
N ALA A 437 -14.34 8.73 19.54
CA ALA A 437 -15.11 7.52 19.33
C ALA A 437 -16.39 7.78 18.51
N LEU A 438 -17.09 8.88 18.79
CA LEU A 438 -18.28 9.28 18.02
C LEU A 438 -17.91 9.58 16.57
N PHE A 439 -16.82 10.31 16.30
CA PHE A 439 -16.31 10.51 14.95
C PHE A 439 -16.09 9.18 14.24
N GLY A 440 -15.35 8.25 14.87
CA GLY A 440 -14.99 6.96 14.29
C GLY A 440 -16.19 6.10 13.94
N VAL A 441 -17.12 5.94 14.89
CA VAL A 441 -18.35 5.16 14.68
C VAL A 441 -19.19 5.76 13.56
N SER A 442 -19.33 7.08 13.52
CA SER A 442 -20.10 7.80 12.51
C SER A 442 -19.47 7.75 11.13
N GLU A 443 -18.13 7.89 11.06
CA GLU A 443 -17.39 7.78 9.80
C GLU A 443 -17.42 6.36 9.24
N ILE A 444 -17.41 5.33 10.10
CA ILE A 444 -17.60 3.93 9.68
C ILE A 444 -18.95 3.75 8.99
N VAL A 445 -20.03 4.30 9.56
CA VAL A 445 -21.38 4.24 8.94
C VAL A 445 -21.41 5.01 7.62
N ARG A 446 -20.85 6.23 7.57
CA ARG A 446 -20.76 7.02 6.33
C ARG A 446 -20.02 6.27 5.24
N ALA A 447 -18.84 5.71 5.57
CA ALA A 447 -18.01 4.99 4.62
C ALA A 447 -18.69 3.70 4.09
N ALA A 448 -19.38 2.96 4.96
CA ALA A 448 -20.13 1.77 4.57
C ALA A 448 -21.31 2.08 3.64
N ASN A 449 -21.97 3.24 3.83
CA ASN A 449 -23.09 3.68 3.00
C ASN A 449 -22.65 4.31 1.67
N ALA A 450 -21.40 4.78 1.55
CA ALA A 450 -20.89 5.49 0.39
C ALA A 450 -21.07 4.74 -0.95
N PRO A 451 -20.77 3.42 -1.09
CA PRO A 451 -20.96 2.70 -2.35
C PRO A 451 -22.41 2.68 -2.82
N LYS A 452 -23.37 2.67 -1.89
CA LYS A 452 -24.80 2.73 -2.21
C LYS A 452 -25.19 4.11 -2.75
N LEU A 453 -24.78 5.19 -2.08
CA LEU A 453 -25.04 6.55 -2.53
C LEU A 453 -24.47 6.80 -3.92
N LEU A 454 -23.23 6.37 -4.16
CA LEU A 454 -22.58 6.50 -5.45
C LEU A 454 -23.28 5.69 -6.55
N ALA A 455 -23.66 4.44 -6.27
CA ALA A 455 -24.33 3.58 -7.23
C ALA A 455 -25.76 4.06 -7.57
N GLU A 456 -26.43 4.73 -6.63
CA GLU A 456 -27.75 5.35 -6.81
C GLU A 456 -27.66 6.78 -7.37
N HIS A 457 -26.47 7.26 -7.76
CA HIS A 457 -26.22 8.62 -8.25
C HIS A 457 -26.64 9.74 -7.28
N LYS A 458 -26.61 9.48 -5.97
CA LYS A 458 -26.97 10.43 -4.92
C LYS A 458 -25.77 11.31 -4.52
N PHE A 459 -25.16 12.00 -5.48
CA PHE A 459 -23.91 12.76 -5.27
C PHE A 459 -24.09 13.95 -4.33
N ILE A 460 -25.29 14.57 -4.29
CA ILE A 460 -25.60 15.64 -3.31
C ILE A 460 -25.52 15.08 -1.89
N GLN A 461 -26.14 13.92 -1.64
CA GLN A 461 -26.09 13.28 -0.33
C GLN A 461 -24.68 12.82 0.03
N PHE A 462 -23.92 12.29 -0.94
CA PHE A 462 -22.53 11.92 -0.72
C PHE A 462 -21.69 13.15 -0.35
N GLY A 463 -21.86 14.29 -1.05
CA GLY A 463 -21.22 15.55 -0.73
C GLY A 463 -21.59 16.09 0.66
N GLU A 464 -22.86 15.94 1.08
CA GLU A 464 -23.27 16.30 2.44
C GLU A 464 -22.55 15.43 3.49
N MET A 465 -22.38 14.12 3.24
CA MET A 465 -21.60 13.25 4.13
C MET A 465 -20.12 13.69 4.19
N MET A 466 -19.53 14.18 3.09
CA MET A 466 -18.19 14.76 3.09
C MET A 466 -18.10 16.00 4.01
N LYS A 467 -19.10 16.89 3.96
CA LYS A 467 -19.15 18.08 4.83
C LYS A 467 -19.22 17.68 6.30
N ILE A 468 -20.10 16.74 6.64
CA ILE A 468 -20.24 16.25 8.03
C ILE A 468 -18.96 15.56 8.51
N SER A 469 -18.29 14.79 7.64
CA SER A 469 -16.99 14.20 7.94
C SER A 469 -15.95 15.27 8.26
N HIS A 470 -15.90 16.37 7.48
CA HIS A 470 -15.02 17.49 7.76
C HIS A 470 -15.37 18.22 9.06
N ASP A 471 -16.64 18.36 9.36
CA ASP A 471 -17.10 18.99 10.61
C ASP A 471 -16.54 18.29 11.85
N GLY A 472 -16.32 16.98 11.79
CA GLY A 472 -15.66 16.22 12.85
C GLY A 472 -14.14 16.44 12.94
N ASP A 473 -13.52 16.96 11.90
CA ASP A 473 -12.10 17.30 11.88
C ASP A 473 -11.82 18.76 12.26
N ARG A 474 -12.84 19.60 12.29
CA ARG A 474 -12.69 21.04 12.53
C ARG A 474 -12.02 21.37 13.84
N VAL A 475 -11.26 22.45 13.82
CA VAL A 475 -10.67 23.11 14.99
C VAL A 475 -11.21 24.53 15.18
N SER A 476 -11.98 25.05 14.19
CA SER A 476 -12.66 26.34 14.24
C SER A 476 -14.03 26.25 13.59
N GLY A 477 -14.98 27.11 14.02
CA GLY A 477 -16.32 27.14 13.45
C GLY A 477 -17.08 25.82 13.57
N ILE A 478 -16.90 25.09 14.68
CA ILE A 478 -17.50 23.78 14.91
C ILE A 478 -19.03 23.93 14.94
N PRO A 479 -19.79 23.22 14.06
CA PRO A 479 -21.24 23.32 14.03
C PRO A 479 -21.86 22.66 15.25
N ALA A 480 -23.10 23.05 15.58
CA ALA A 480 -23.87 22.39 16.62
C ALA A 480 -24.22 20.95 16.20
N GLU A 481 -24.16 20.02 17.16
CA GLU A 481 -24.56 18.62 16.92
C GLU A 481 -25.99 18.51 16.37
N LYS A 482 -26.16 17.74 15.30
CA LYS A 482 -27.47 17.37 14.74
C LYS A 482 -27.95 16.10 15.42
N LYS A 483 -28.60 16.23 16.58
CA LYS A 483 -29.06 15.07 17.38
C LYS A 483 -30.22 14.33 16.73
N GLY A 484 -30.21 13.00 16.78
CA GLY A 484 -31.38 12.14 16.52
C GLY A 484 -31.69 11.84 15.06
N MET A 485 -30.82 12.20 14.11
CA MET A 485 -31.03 11.94 12.68
C MET A 485 -30.40 10.62 12.19
N GLY A 486 -29.54 9.98 12.98
CA GLY A 486 -28.75 8.80 12.62
C GLY A 486 -27.26 9.04 12.83
N LEU A 487 -26.48 7.95 12.97
CA LEU A 487 -25.04 8.05 13.21
C LEU A 487 -24.28 8.75 12.08
N GLU A 488 -24.70 8.57 10.84
CA GLU A 488 -24.09 9.21 9.67
C GLU A 488 -24.12 10.74 9.70
N TYR A 489 -25.04 11.33 10.48
CA TYR A 489 -25.19 12.77 10.66
C TYR A 489 -24.46 13.32 11.87
N GLU A 490 -23.88 12.46 12.70
CA GLU A 490 -23.05 12.86 13.82
C GLU A 490 -21.61 13.15 13.34
N CYS A 491 -21.04 14.30 13.73
CA CYS A 491 -19.67 14.66 13.33
C CYS A 491 -18.60 14.15 14.30
N GLY A 492 -18.89 14.07 15.60
CA GLY A 492 -17.89 13.79 16.62
C GLY A 492 -16.79 14.88 16.68
N ALA A 493 -15.59 14.52 17.15
CA ALA A 493 -14.46 15.44 17.25
C ALA A 493 -13.11 14.70 17.11
N TYR A 494 -12.64 14.52 15.88
CA TYR A 494 -11.28 14.02 15.62
C TYR A 494 -10.25 15.16 15.62
N ALA A 495 -10.67 16.37 15.20
CA ALA A 495 -9.93 17.62 15.32
C ALA A 495 -8.51 17.61 14.71
N CYS A 496 -8.40 17.13 13.46
CA CYS A 496 -7.16 17.12 12.69
C CYS A 496 -7.10 18.17 11.57
N SER A 497 -8.01 19.16 11.55
CA SER A 497 -7.97 20.28 10.61
C SER A 497 -7.05 21.42 11.09
N THR A 498 -7.04 22.51 10.32
CA THR A 498 -6.45 23.80 10.69
C THR A 498 -7.48 24.91 10.42
N PRO A 499 -7.36 26.09 11.07
CA PRO A 499 -8.27 27.21 10.81
C PRO A 499 -8.32 27.64 9.33
N ARG A 500 -7.20 27.49 8.59
CA ARG A 500 -7.14 27.82 7.16
C ARG A 500 -7.87 26.78 6.31
N ILE A 501 -7.73 25.50 6.63
CA ILE A 501 -8.46 24.40 5.96
C ILE A 501 -9.97 24.56 6.25
N ASP A 502 -10.35 24.86 7.50
CA ASP A 502 -11.75 25.08 7.85
C ASP A 502 -12.35 26.25 7.06
N ALA A 503 -11.63 27.37 6.97
CA ALA A 503 -12.05 28.54 6.19
C ALA A 503 -12.13 28.24 4.67
N LEU A 504 -11.20 27.44 4.13
CA LEU A 504 -11.23 27.00 2.74
C LEU A 504 -12.44 26.10 2.47
N CYS A 505 -12.74 25.14 3.35
CA CYS A 505 -13.92 24.31 3.25
C CYS A 505 -15.22 25.13 3.32
N ASP A 506 -15.30 26.13 4.21
CA ASP A 506 -16.47 27.01 4.32
C ASP A 506 -16.70 27.83 3.04
N LEU A 507 -15.63 28.43 2.50
CA LEU A 507 -15.68 29.14 1.23
C LEU A 507 -16.19 28.22 0.11
N MET A 508 -15.63 27.03 0.00
CA MET A 508 -15.98 26.11 -1.07
C MET A 508 -17.40 25.53 -0.89
N ASN A 509 -17.80 25.16 0.33
CA ASN A 509 -19.16 24.67 0.58
C ASN A 509 -20.25 25.73 0.34
N SER A 510 -19.89 27.04 0.31
CA SER A 510 -20.78 28.13 -0.08
C SER A 510 -20.75 28.45 -1.59
N THR A 511 -19.94 27.73 -2.36
CA THR A 511 -19.73 27.98 -3.80
C THR A 511 -20.71 27.12 -4.62
N ASP A 512 -21.42 27.76 -5.55
CA ASP A 512 -22.31 27.07 -6.50
C ASP A 512 -21.55 26.02 -7.30
N GLY A 513 -22.07 24.82 -7.40
CA GLY A 513 -21.46 23.67 -8.05
C GLY A 513 -20.58 22.82 -7.13
N VAL A 514 -20.30 23.22 -5.89
CA VAL A 514 -19.63 22.37 -4.90
C VAL A 514 -20.66 21.54 -4.15
N LEU A 515 -20.61 20.23 -4.31
CA LEU A 515 -21.50 19.29 -3.63
C LEU A 515 -21.06 19.02 -2.19
N GLY A 516 -19.74 18.98 -1.96
CA GLY A 516 -19.16 18.84 -0.63
C GLY A 516 -17.65 19.00 -0.65
N SER A 517 -17.08 19.45 0.45
CA SER A 517 -15.64 19.59 0.64
C SER A 517 -15.16 19.07 1.99
N GLN A 518 -13.93 18.63 2.04
CA GLN A 518 -13.29 18.08 3.24
C GLN A 518 -11.77 18.16 3.15
N LEU A 519 -11.07 18.08 4.28
CA LEU A 519 -9.62 17.94 4.28
C LEU A 519 -9.16 16.63 3.63
N ALA A 520 -7.93 16.60 3.10
CA ALA A 520 -7.30 15.42 2.51
C ALA A 520 -6.29 14.76 3.48
N GLY A 521 -6.28 13.42 3.49
CA GLY A 521 -5.29 12.63 4.24
C GLY A 521 -5.38 12.79 5.76
N ALA A 522 -4.22 12.80 6.43
CA ALA A 522 -4.13 12.85 7.90
C ALA A 522 -4.50 14.21 8.51
N GLY A 523 -4.61 15.26 7.71
CA GLY A 523 -4.86 16.62 8.19
C GLY A 523 -3.62 17.32 8.73
N LEU A 524 -3.81 18.29 9.67
CA LEU A 524 -2.79 19.15 10.25
C LEU A 524 -2.03 19.98 9.19
N GLY A 525 -2.72 20.35 8.11
CA GLY A 525 -2.22 21.00 6.89
C GLY A 525 -2.57 20.21 5.62
N GLY A 526 -2.06 20.65 4.48
CA GLY A 526 -2.24 19.99 3.18
C GLY A 526 -3.47 20.46 2.41
N CYS A 527 -4.08 19.56 1.64
CA CYS A 527 -5.14 19.88 0.69
C CYS A 527 -6.56 19.74 1.26
N VAL A 528 -7.48 20.37 0.55
CA VAL A 528 -8.93 20.16 0.62
C VAL A 528 -9.36 19.43 -0.65
N LEU A 529 -10.23 18.43 -0.50
CA LEU A 529 -10.92 17.74 -1.58
C LEU A 529 -12.31 18.31 -1.74
N MET A 530 -12.73 18.52 -2.99
CA MET A 530 -14.05 18.98 -3.33
C MET A 530 -14.68 18.05 -4.35
N LEU A 531 -15.87 17.55 -4.08
CA LEU A 531 -16.72 16.94 -5.10
C LEU A 531 -17.53 18.07 -5.74
N VAL A 532 -17.45 18.21 -7.04
CA VAL A 532 -18.05 19.33 -7.78
C VAL A 532 -18.88 18.84 -8.97
N ASP A 533 -19.88 19.61 -9.33
CA ASP A 533 -20.57 19.50 -10.61
C ASP A 533 -19.56 19.85 -11.73
N ASN A 534 -19.38 18.95 -12.69
CA ASN A 534 -18.36 19.10 -13.72
C ASN A 534 -18.58 20.35 -14.58
N ASP A 535 -19.83 20.70 -14.85
CA ASP A 535 -20.17 21.91 -15.64
C ASP A 535 -19.81 23.21 -14.90
N LYS A 536 -19.59 23.13 -13.59
CA LYS A 536 -19.20 24.27 -12.73
C LYS A 536 -17.72 24.27 -12.33
N ALA A 537 -16.97 23.23 -12.69
CA ALA A 537 -15.59 23.05 -12.21
C ALA A 537 -14.68 24.26 -12.49
N GLU A 538 -14.78 24.87 -13.69
CA GLU A 538 -14.02 26.07 -14.05
C GLU A 538 -14.40 27.28 -13.20
N SER A 539 -15.70 27.50 -12.94
CA SER A 539 -16.18 28.60 -12.10
C SER A 539 -15.79 28.42 -10.63
N VAL A 540 -15.79 27.18 -10.14
CA VAL A 540 -15.30 26.84 -8.81
C VAL A 540 -13.81 27.14 -8.68
N LEU A 541 -12.99 26.70 -9.66
CA LEU A 541 -11.55 27.01 -9.68
C LEU A 541 -11.27 28.51 -9.76
N LYS A 542 -12.05 29.25 -10.56
CA LYS A 542 -11.92 30.70 -10.66
C LYS A 542 -12.17 31.37 -9.30
N ARG A 543 -13.30 31.04 -8.64
CA ARG A 543 -13.65 31.58 -7.33
C ARG A 543 -12.61 31.24 -6.28
N LEU A 544 -12.14 30.00 -6.27
CA LEU A 544 -11.07 29.53 -5.38
C LEU A 544 -9.78 30.36 -5.57
N ASN A 545 -9.39 30.61 -6.82
CA ASN A 545 -8.21 31.43 -7.12
C ASN A 545 -8.37 32.87 -6.61
N GLU A 546 -9.50 33.52 -6.92
CA GLU A 546 -9.76 34.91 -6.60
C GLU A 546 -9.97 35.14 -5.10
N GLU A 547 -10.83 34.34 -4.46
CA GLU A 547 -11.26 34.57 -3.07
C GLU A 547 -10.39 33.89 -2.02
N PHE A 548 -9.57 32.90 -2.39
CA PHE A 548 -8.66 32.23 -1.46
C PHE A 548 -7.20 32.54 -1.78
N TYR A 549 -6.69 32.10 -2.94
CA TYR A 549 -5.25 32.22 -3.23
C TYR A 549 -4.80 33.68 -3.41
N ASP A 550 -5.45 34.42 -4.29
CA ASP A 550 -5.06 35.81 -4.57
C ASP A 550 -5.29 36.71 -3.35
N ARG A 551 -6.44 36.52 -2.64
CA ARG A 551 -6.75 37.28 -1.44
C ARG A 551 -5.74 37.09 -0.32
N LEU A 552 -5.18 35.87 -0.20
CA LEU A 552 -4.18 35.52 0.82
C LEU A 552 -2.74 35.66 0.32
N ASN A 553 -2.55 36.11 -0.92
CA ASN A 553 -1.25 36.20 -1.62
C ASN A 553 -0.50 34.85 -1.59
N LEU A 554 -1.22 33.75 -1.88
CA LEU A 554 -0.70 32.39 -1.94
C LEU A 554 -0.52 31.92 -3.38
N PRO A 555 0.41 30.99 -3.66
CA PRO A 555 0.48 30.31 -4.96
C PRO A 555 -0.82 29.61 -5.28
N ARG A 556 -1.32 29.77 -6.51
CA ARG A 556 -2.48 29.01 -6.99
C ARG A 556 -2.10 27.55 -7.18
N SER A 557 -2.60 26.69 -6.30
CA SER A 557 -2.20 25.29 -6.18
C SER A 557 -3.44 24.37 -6.14
N ALA A 558 -4.38 24.61 -7.08
CA ALA A 558 -5.57 23.78 -7.23
C ALA A 558 -5.66 23.20 -8.64
N PHE A 559 -6.19 21.98 -8.74
CA PHE A 559 -6.36 21.30 -10.02
C PHE A 559 -7.55 20.32 -9.97
N VAL A 560 -8.10 20.06 -11.17
CA VAL A 560 -9.08 18.97 -11.32
C VAL A 560 -8.32 17.66 -11.29
N CYS A 561 -8.69 16.80 -10.38
CA CYS A 561 -8.08 15.49 -10.19
C CYS A 561 -8.53 14.52 -11.29
N LYS A 562 -7.58 13.88 -11.96
CA LYS A 562 -7.84 12.82 -12.92
C LYS A 562 -7.65 11.46 -12.24
N PRO A 563 -8.73 10.65 -12.15
CA PRO A 563 -8.64 9.30 -11.62
C PRO A 563 -7.73 8.42 -12.48
N SER A 564 -6.81 7.70 -11.84
CA SER A 564 -5.90 6.79 -12.51
C SER A 564 -6.05 5.35 -12.00
N ASP A 565 -5.43 4.42 -12.71
CA ASP A 565 -5.21 3.07 -12.18
C ASP A 565 -4.26 3.09 -10.98
N GLY A 566 -4.30 2.04 -10.20
CA GLY A 566 -3.35 1.77 -9.13
C GLY A 566 -1.92 1.62 -9.63
N SER A 567 -1.04 1.11 -8.76
CA SER A 567 0.37 0.89 -9.09
C SER A 567 0.54 -0.04 -10.29
N LYS A 568 1.56 0.25 -11.11
CA LYS A 568 1.88 -0.55 -12.31
C LYS A 568 3.38 -0.75 -12.42
N ILE A 569 3.74 -1.95 -12.91
CA ILE A 569 5.10 -2.31 -13.29
C ILE A 569 5.14 -2.42 -14.82
N PHE A 570 6.15 -1.82 -15.43
CA PHE A 570 6.43 -1.91 -16.85
C PHE A 570 7.79 -2.61 -17.01
N TYR A 571 7.78 -3.68 -17.79
CA TYR A 571 8.93 -4.53 -18.02
C TYR A 571 9.57 -4.26 -19.36
#